data_af40e9d1727cf1bd3f21e8a104919e15
#
_entry.id   af40e9d1727cf1bd3f21e8a104919e15
#
_cell.length_a   1.000
_cell.length_b   1.000
_cell.length_c   1.000
_cell.angle_alpha   90.00
_cell.angle_beta   90.00
_cell.angle_gamma   90.00
#
_symmetry.space_group_name_H-M   'P 1'
#
loop_
_entity.id
_entity.type
_entity.pdbx_description
1 polymer ?
#
loop_
_entity_poly.entity_id
_entity_poly.type
_entity_poly.pdbx_seq_one_letter_code
_entity_poly.pdbx_strand_id
1 'polypeptide(L)'
;MKTKIIKGVSDNIILIFILLIASVLRFWKFWDLDFMHDELSALSRLDYDSLSDFYLLGVEVDGHPAGIQSYLKLHKWIFGLNVFGIKLPFIICGILSVYQVYKVGSVWFSKSTGLFSAAFISVIQYSIFYDTIIRPYGPGLLVSLLLLRLWGAIFFFKKYAWKNFIFFGICLAGLGYIHYFALLFGVLVSLLGLVWVKKEFLFKYILAGILGFLIYSPHLGIFFSQVGYGGLIWLGEPDGIFIKNYFFYFFNYSVLFCSLIVVGLFYFLRKDIRSKLLAEAKKKFVLIVLFLSPFLIGFFYSVWVMPVLQFSVLLFSFPCVLILFFSFWKVESEKVSFLIVLSITTLGVYSLNSERNHFEVYFDQPVKSFIDLTLEESGSKLNVGYHEEVFLNQYESILGLSNIEYFSFDEDCLLVSEFQEKLQLGLYDKIIGTDLLPAQFGLAKCYYPNVKYLHQGVGYENSIFSKEESMDSIYFELGPWNNKPNFKFNKASSKEYLAASVWDPQKIMKSPYDIVEFYAELEVDTLLDNKVVLVVKSSKDNKVLKWSGRSSLKQAGKRMSKFYLVSPFNIPYKHNFVEADELKASIWNVNKTPVKIIQLGYRVRSGNPNRFAIYTPFR
;
A
#
# COMPACT_ATOMS: atom_id res chain seq x y z
N MET A 1 49.01 7.78 15.97
CA MET A 1 48.67 6.88 14.87
C MET A 1 47.76 5.72 15.32
N LYS A 2 48.11 4.98 16.40
CA LYS A 2 47.25 3.89 16.95
C LYS A 2 45.82 4.32 17.28
N THR A 3 45.63 5.48 17.93
CA THR A 3 44.28 5.99 18.28
C THR A 3 43.39 6.32 17.05
N LYS A 4 43.98 6.78 15.95
CA LYS A 4 43.25 7.01 14.69
C LYS A 4 42.86 5.72 13.99
N ILE A 5 43.69 4.69 14.07
CA ILE A 5 43.41 3.37 13.48
C ILE A 5 42.31 2.66 14.26
N ILE A 6 42.39 2.65 15.60
CA ILE A 6 41.35 2.05 16.47
C ILE A 6 40.01 2.77 16.28
N LYS A 7 40.01 4.10 16.17
CA LYS A 7 38.80 4.89 15.94
C LYS A 7 38.16 4.58 14.58
N GLY A 8 38.95 4.37 13.53
CA GLY A 8 38.44 4.00 12.19
C GLY A 8 37.88 2.57 12.11
N VAL A 9 38.39 1.64 12.92
CA VAL A 9 37.89 0.25 12.97
C VAL A 9 36.56 0.17 13.72
N SER A 10 36.44 0.82 14.88
CA SER A 10 35.23 0.85 15.70
C SER A 10 34.04 1.44 14.95
N ASP A 11 34.27 2.47 14.18
CA ASP A 11 33.24 3.15 13.41
C ASP A 11 32.68 2.33 12.23
N ASN A 12 33.55 1.54 11.63
CA ASN A 12 33.10 0.60 10.59
C ASN A 12 32.23 -0.52 11.19
N ILE A 13 32.48 -0.90 12.45
CA ILE A 13 31.68 -1.92 13.13
C ILE A 13 30.23 -1.45 13.33
N ILE A 14 30.00 -0.21 13.78
CA ILE A 14 28.64 0.33 13.96
C ILE A 14 27.89 0.39 12.62
N LEU A 15 28.56 0.84 11.56
CA LEU A 15 27.96 0.87 10.23
C LEU A 15 27.65 -0.55 9.72
N ILE A 16 28.58 -1.49 9.91
CA ILE A 16 28.37 -2.90 9.54
C ILE A 16 27.17 -3.47 10.29
N PHE A 17 27.03 -3.19 11.59
CA PHE A 17 25.87 -3.59 12.38
C PHE A 17 24.55 -3.04 11.78
N ILE A 18 24.49 -1.76 11.42
CA ILE A 18 23.33 -1.14 10.79
C ILE A 18 23.01 -1.82 9.45
N LEU A 19 24.03 -2.05 8.61
CA LEU A 19 23.83 -2.70 7.30
C LEU A 19 23.41 -4.17 7.44
N LEU A 20 23.88 -4.87 8.46
CA LEU A 20 23.41 -6.22 8.78
C LEU A 20 21.94 -6.22 9.19
N ILE A 21 21.50 -5.32 10.07
CA ILE A 21 20.08 -5.16 10.41
C ILE A 21 19.25 -4.84 9.18
N ALA A 22 19.70 -3.88 8.36
CA ALA A 22 19.01 -3.51 7.11
C ALA A 22 18.87 -4.72 6.17
N SER A 23 19.92 -5.54 6.06
CA SER A 23 19.91 -6.75 5.23
C SER A 23 18.99 -7.81 5.82
N VAL A 24 19.09 -8.12 7.11
CA VAL A 24 18.22 -9.12 7.76
C VAL A 24 16.75 -8.78 7.58
N LEU A 25 16.36 -7.51 7.79
CA LEU A 25 14.96 -7.10 7.66
C LEU A 25 14.43 -7.16 6.22
N ARG A 26 15.27 -6.89 5.22
CA ARG A 26 14.88 -6.93 3.80
C ARG A 26 14.97 -8.33 3.19
N PHE A 27 15.80 -9.20 3.75
CA PHE A 27 15.90 -10.61 3.37
C PHE A 27 15.12 -11.55 4.28
N TRP A 28 14.33 -11.02 5.22
CA TRP A 28 13.51 -11.84 6.11
C TRP A 28 12.50 -12.64 5.30
N LYS A 29 12.48 -13.96 5.50
CA LYS A 29 11.61 -14.88 4.74
C LYS A 29 11.63 -14.63 3.23
N PHE A 30 12.79 -14.26 2.67
CA PHE A 30 12.90 -13.86 1.27
C PHE A 30 12.48 -14.97 0.30
N TRP A 31 12.60 -16.22 0.71
CA TRP A 31 12.18 -17.38 -0.07
C TRP A 31 10.65 -17.58 -0.10
N ASP A 32 9.94 -16.99 0.87
CA ASP A 32 8.49 -17.02 0.98
C ASP A 32 7.85 -15.72 0.45
N LEU A 33 8.64 -14.82 -0.14
CA LEU A 33 8.12 -13.59 -0.75
C LEU A 33 7.27 -13.90 -1.96
N ASP A 34 6.11 -13.28 -2.00
CA ASP A 34 5.18 -13.34 -3.12
C ASP A 34 5.06 -11.98 -3.82
N PHE A 35 4.34 -11.96 -4.94
CA PHE A 35 4.02 -10.73 -5.63
C PHE A 35 2.74 -10.11 -5.09
N MET A 36 2.81 -8.82 -4.80
CA MET A 36 1.64 -8.02 -4.50
C MET A 36 0.84 -7.70 -5.77
N HIS A 37 -0.40 -7.26 -5.61
CA HIS A 37 -1.26 -6.82 -6.71
C HIS A 37 -0.54 -5.82 -7.65
N ASP A 38 0.09 -4.78 -7.12
CA ASP A 38 0.81 -3.77 -7.91
C ASP A 38 2.00 -4.36 -8.68
N GLU A 39 2.65 -5.40 -8.14
CA GLU A 39 3.75 -6.10 -8.80
C GLU A 39 3.22 -7.00 -9.91
N LEU A 40 2.13 -7.73 -9.66
CA LEU A 40 1.45 -8.54 -10.68
C LEU A 40 0.96 -7.66 -11.83
N SER A 41 0.37 -6.51 -11.53
CA SER A 41 -0.01 -5.51 -12.54
C SER A 41 1.19 -5.02 -13.36
N ALA A 42 2.37 -4.86 -12.77
CA ALA A 42 3.58 -4.52 -13.52
C ALA A 42 4.06 -5.69 -14.39
N LEU A 43 3.97 -6.93 -13.89
CA LEU A 43 4.38 -8.14 -14.61
C LEU A 43 3.43 -8.47 -15.76
N SER A 44 2.11 -8.27 -15.60
CA SER A 44 1.12 -8.53 -16.66
C SER A 44 1.34 -7.68 -17.92
N ARG A 45 1.97 -6.52 -17.76
CA ARG A 45 2.31 -5.61 -18.86
C ARG A 45 3.61 -5.97 -19.60
N LEU A 46 4.25 -7.08 -19.27
CA LEU A 46 5.47 -7.52 -19.94
C LEU A 46 5.19 -8.43 -21.16
N ASP A 47 3.97 -8.97 -21.30
CA ASP A 47 3.62 -10.02 -22.24
C ASP A 47 3.18 -9.50 -23.62
N TYR A 48 3.97 -8.58 -24.18
CA TYR A 48 3.80 -8.08 -25.54
C TYR A 48 4.96 -8.57 -26.42
N ASP A 49 4.65 -9.09 -27.61
CA ASP A 49 5.65 -9.64 -28.53
C ASP A 49 6.53 -8.56 -29.17
N SER A 50 5.93 -7.42 -29.50
CA SER A 50 6.66 -6.31 -30.08
C SER A 50 7.09 -5.27 -29.04
N LEU A 51 8.23 -4.63 -29.24
CA LEU A 51 8.65 -3.49 -28.40
C LEU A 51 7.68 -2.30 -28.52
N SER A 52 7.09 -2.11 -29.71
CA SER A 52 6.10 -1.04 -29.92
C SER A 52 4.88 -1.25 -29.03
N ASP A 53 4.29 -2.44 -29.05
CA ASP A 53 3.11 -2.77 -28.25
C ASP A 53 3.43 -2.74 -26.75
N PHE A 54 4.62 -3.21 -26.38
CA PHE A 54 5.09 -3.07 -25.00
C PHE A 54 5.09 -1.62 -24.52
N TYR A 55 5.59 -0.68 -25.31
CA TYR A 55 5.60 0.73 -24.89
C TYR A 55 4.22 1.35 -24.96
N LEU A 56 3.42 1.10 -26.00
CA LEU A 56 2.11 1.72 -26.19
C LEU A 56 1.05 1.16 -25.23
N LEU A 57 1.01 -0.17 -25.07
CA LEU A 57 -0.05 -0.85 -24.32
C LEU A 57 0.39 -1.28 -22.90
N GLY A 58 1.69 -1.44 -22.68
CA GLY A 58 2.23 -1.84 -21.38
C GLY A 58 2.72 -0.67 -20.54
N VAL A 59 3.43 0.29 -21.14
CA VAL A 59 4.07 1.40 -20.41
C VAL A 59 3.20 2.65 -20.36
N GLU A 60 2.67 3.13 -21.49
CA GLU A 60 1.92 4.39 -21.54
C GLU A 60 0.68 4.38 -20.64
N VAL A 61 0.04 3.22 -20.48
CA VAL A 61 -1.16 3.03 -19.65
C VAL A 61 -0.88 2.88 -18.16
N ASP A 62 0.39 2.76 -17.72
CA ASP A 62 0.75 2.54 -16.31
C ASP A 62 0.86 3.82 -15.48
N GLY A 63 0.98 4.99 -16.09
CA GLY A 63 1.26 6.24 -15.37
C GLY A 63 2.66 6.33 -14.74
N HIS A 64 3.55 5.36 -14.99
CA HIS A 64 4.95 5.36 -14.56
C HIS A 64 5.90 5.46 -15.76
N PRO A 65 7.11 6.02 -15.58
CA PRO A 65 8.13 6.02 -16.63
C PRO A 65 8.57 4.61 -17.04
N ALA A 66 9.06 4.50 -18.28
CA ALA A 66 9.42 3.25 -18.92
C ALA A 66 10.57 2.45 -18.26
N GLY A 67 11.41 3.07 -17.43
CA GLY A 67 12.67 2.48 -17.02
C GLY A 67 12.53 1.18 -16.24
N ILE A 68 11.66 1.13 -15.24
CA ILE A 68 11.44 -0.08 -14.44
C ILE A 68 10.76 -1.15 -15.28
N GLN A 69 9.73 -0.83 -16.06
CA GLN A 69 9.07 -1.79 -16.94
C GLN A 69 10.04 -2.37 -17.97
N SER A 70 10.89 -1.54 -18.58
CA SER A 70 11.93 -2.00 -19.51
C SER A 70 12.96 -2.91 -18.84
N TYR A 71 13.35 -2.59 -17.59
CA TYR A 71 14.21 -3.46 -16.79
C TYR A 71 13.54 -4.82 -16.51
N LEU A 72 12.27 -4.82 -16.09
CA LEU A 72 11.52 -6.06 -15.81
C LEU A 72 11.38 -6.92 -17.07
N LYS A 73 11.07 -6.31 -18.23
CA LYS A 73 11.00 -7.03 -19.52
C LYS A 73 12.35 -7.65 -19.90
N LEU A 74 13.44 -6.89 -19.76
CA LEU A 74 14.79 -7.38 -20.02
C LEU A 74 15.17 -8.52 -19.05
N HIS A 75 14.83 -8.37 -17.76
CA HIS A 75 15.07 -9.41 -16.76
C HIS A 75 14.32 -10.70 -17.09
N LYS A 76 13.02 -10.59 -17.42
CA LYS A 76 12.18 -11.72 -17.85
C LYS A 76 12.77 -12.42 -19.06
N TRP A 77 13.24 -11.66 -20.04
CA TRP A 77 13.84 -12.20 -21.26
C TRP A 77 15.15 -12.97 -21.00
N ILE A 78 16.01 -12.49 -20.09
CA ILE A 78 17.33 -13.09 -19.82
C ILE A 78 17.23 -14.23 -18.79
N PHE A 79 16.47 -14.05 -17.72
CA PHE A 79 16.48 -14.92 -16.53
C PHE A 79 15.13 -15.61 -16.25
N GLY A 80 14.09 -15.31 -17.04
CA GLY A 80 12.73 -15.73 -16.74
C GLY A 80 12.11 -14.97 -15.57
N LEU A 81 10.91 -15.42 -15.14
CA LEU A 81 10.24 -14.90 -13.96
C LEU A 81 10.50 -15.83 -12.77
N ASN A 82 11.37 -15.37 -11.89
CA ASN A 82 11.62 -16.00 -10.61
C ASN A 82 11.52 -14.91 -9.53
N VAL A 83 10.68 -15.13 -8.52
CA VAL A 83 10.42 -14.12 -7.46
C VAL A 83 11.72 -13.62 -6.82
N PHE A 84 12.61 -14.55 -6.47
CA PHE A 84 13.90 -14.22 -5.88
C PHE A 84 14.76 -13.37 -6.83
N GLY A 85 14.97 -13.85 -8.04
CA GLY A 85 15.86 -13.19 -9.02
C GLY A 85 15.40 -11.76 -9.33
N ILE A 86 14.09 -11.57 -9.54
CA ILE A 86 13.55 -10.29 -9.97
C ILE A 86 13.48 -9.26 -8.83
N LYS A 87 13.26 -9.69 -7.57
CA LYS A 87 13.22 -8.81 -6.39
C LYS A 87 14.60 -8.44 -5.85
N LEU A 88 15.60 -9.31 -6.03
CA LEU A 88 16.94 -9.12 -5.48
C LEU A 88 17.59 -7.76 -5.82
N PRO A 89 17.57 -7.25 -7.06
CA PRO A 89 18.16 -5.94 -7.37
C PRO A 89 17.48 -4.78 -6.63
N PHE A 90 16.18 -4.85 -6.39
CA PHE A 90 15.43 -3.82 -5.65
C PHE A 90 15.85 -3.83 -4.17
N ILE A 91 15.96 -5.00 -3.55
CA ILE A 91 16.46 -5.17 -2.18
C ILE A 91 17.89 -4.64 -2.05
N ILE A 92 18.76 -4.95 -3.01
CA ILE A 92 20.13 -4.41 -3.03
C ILE A 92 20.11 -2.88 -3.12
N CYS A 93 19.25 -2.28 -3.96
CA CYS A 93 19.08 -0.84 -4.02
C CYS A 93 18.68 -0.26 -2.65
N GLY A 94 17.78 -0.92 -1.92
CA GLY A 94 17.37 -0.51 -0.58
C GLY A 94 18.53 -0.53 0.42
N ILE A 95 19.31 -1.60 0.47
CA ILE A 95 20.48 -1.71 1.36
C ILE A 95 21.53 -0.65 1.00
N LEU A 96 21.79 -0.45 -0.30
CA LEU A 96 22.70 0.61 -0.77
C LEU A 96 22.18 2.00 -0.43
N SER A 97 20.86 2.20 -0.39
CA SER A 97 20.24 3.47 0.03
C SER A 97 20.54 3.77 1.50
N VAL A 98 20.44 2.78 2.39
CA VAL A 98 20.87 2.93 3.80
C VAL A 98 22.34 3.38 3.90
N TYR A 99 23.21 2.76 3.10
CA TYR A 99 24.61 3.17 3.04
C TYR A 99 24.79 4.60 2.49
N GLN A 100 24.03 5.00 1.48
CA GLN A 100 24.11 6.37 0.93
C GLN A 100 23.58 7.42 1.92
N VAL A 101 22.53 7.13 2.67
CA VAL A 101 22.06 8.00 3.78
C VAL A 101 23.19 8.22 4.79
N TYR A 102 23.87 7.14 5.22
CA TYR A 102 25.06 7.26 6.06
C TYR A 102 26.10 8.18 5.43
N LYS A 103 26.43 8.00 4.15
CA LYS A 103 27.45 8.80 3.45
C LYS A 103 27.07 10.27 3.36
N VAL A 104 25.82 10.59 2.98
CA VAL A 104 25.37 11.98 2.89
C VAL A 104 25.38 12.64 4.28
N GLY A 105 24.78 12.01 5.29
CA GLY A 105 24.74 12.54 6.64
C GLY A 105 26.13 12.74 7.26
N SER A 106 27.03 11.76 7.08
CA SER A 106 28.39 11.82 7.61
C SER A 106 29.24 12.89 6.95
N VAL A 107 29.12 13.05 5.61
CA VAL A 107 29.93 14.00 4.85
C VAL A 107 29.40 15.43 4.99
N TRP A 108 28.07 15.58 5.03
CA TRP A 108 27.49 16.92 5.12
C TRP A 108 27.56 17.51 6.54
N PHE A 109 27.41 16.69 7.57
CA PHE A 109 27.34 17.14 8.97
C PHE A 109 28.36 16.45 9.86
N SER A 110 28.04 15.26 10.32
CA SER A 110 28.89 14.51 11.23
C SER A 110 28.66 13.01 11.07
N LYS A 111 29.63 12.23 11.52
CA LYS A 111 29.55 10.79 11.50
C LYS A 111 28.33 10.26 12.29
N SER A 112 28.07 10.84 13.48
CA SER A 112 26.89 10.51 14.28
C SER A 112 25.58 10.79 13.51
N THR A 113 25.49 11.91 12.78
CA THR A 113 24.36 12.21 11.89
C THR A 113 24.15 11.09 10.87
N GLY A 114 25.23 10.65 10.21
CA GLY A 114 25.15 9.56 9.23
C GLY A 114 24.71 8.24 9.84
N LEU A 115 25.30 7.85 10.99
CA LEU A 115 24.97 6.60 11.68
C LEU A 115 23.50 6.57 12.16
N PHE A 116 23.02 7.65 12.77
CA PHE A 116 21.64 7.70 13.29
C PHE A 116 20.61 7.73 12.17
N SER A 117 20.88 8.48 11.11
CA SER A 117 20.01 8.50 9.92
C SER A 117 19.94 7.13 9.24
N ALA A 118 21.09 6.44 9.11
CA ALA A 118 21.14 5.11 8.53
C ALA A 118 20.44 4.06 9.43
N ALA A 119 20.65 4.13 10.75
CA ALA A 119 19.98 3.25 11.70
C ALA A 119 18.45 3.45 11.63
N PHE A 120 17.97 4.68 11.55
CA PHE A 120 16.55 4.97 11.47
C PHE A 120 15.93 4.42 10.19
N ILE A 121 16.48 4.74 9.00
CA ILE A 121 15.92 4.29 7.72
C ILE A 121 16.02 2.76 7.54
N SER A 122 16.92 2.10 8.25
CA SER A 122 17.07 0.65 8.17
C SER A 122 15.92 -0.14 8.78
N VAL A 123 15.15 0.47 9.73
CA VAL A 123 14.15 -0.22 10.57
C VAL A 123 12.72 0.31 10.43
N ILE A 124 12.47 1.23 9.51
CA ILE A 124 11.11 1.73 9.29
C ILE A 124 10.44 0.98 8.15
N GLN A 125 9.16 0.63 8.33
CA GLN A 125 8.36 -0.04 7.31
C GLN A 125 8.35 0.74 6.01
N TYR A 126 8.27 2.06 6.08
CA TYR A 126 8.25 2.96 4.95
C TYR A 126 9.40 2.72 3.95
N SER A 127 10.62 2.49 4.42
CA SER A 127 11.75 2.14 3.55
C SER A 127 11.73 0.67 3.18
N ILE A 128 11.59 -0.24 4.17
CA ILE A 128 11.69 -1.68 3.95
C ILE A 128 10.68 -2.15 2.91
N PHE A 129 9.42 -1.73 3.06
CA PHE A 129 8.34 -2.13 2.17
C PHE A 129 8.62 -1.72 0.71
N TYR A 130 8.96 -0.45 0.48
CA TYR A 130 9.20 0.05 -0.87
C TYR A 130 10.53 -0.39 -1.49
N ASP A 131 11.46 -0.87 -0.68
CA ASP A 131 12.72 -1.44 -1.15
C ASP A 131 12.57 -2.92 -1.57
N THR A 132 11.51 -3.61 -1.15
CA THR A 132 11.34 -5.06 -1.37
C THR A 132 10.35 -5.40 -2.47
N ILE A 133 9.66 -4.42 -3.03
CA ILE A 133 8.76 -4.60 -4.17
C ILE A 133 9.42 -4.21 -5.49
N ILE A 134 9.01 -4.85 -6.61
CA ILE A 134 9.54 -4.58 -7.96
C ILE A 134 8.93 -3.30 -8.58
N ARG A 135 8.89 -2.24 -7.79
CA ARG A 135 8.37 -0.92 -8.18
C ARG A 135 9.47 0.13 -8.13
N PRO A 136 9.28 1.32 -8.70
CA PRO A 136 10.35 2.30 -8.89
C PRO A 136 10.96 2.90 -7.60
N TYR A 137 10.41 2.61 -6.43
CA TYR A 137 10.70 3.34 -5.21
C TYR A 137 12.13 3.11 -4.66
N GLY A 138 12.54 1.86 -4.49
CA GLY A 138 13.89 1.52 -4.00
C GLY A 138 15.00 2.03 -4.93
N PRO A 139 14.97 1.72 -6.24
CA PRO A 139 15.93 2.28 -7.21
C PRO A 139 15.91 3.81 -7.26
N GLY A 140 14.72 4.44 -7.21
CA GLY A 140 14.58 5.89 -7.20
C GLY A 140 15.18 6.54 -5.96
N LEU A 141 14.99 5.94 -4.78
CA LEU A 141 15.62 6.38 -3.54
C LEU A 141 17.15 6.35 -3.65
N LEU A 142 17.71 5.24 -4.16
CA LEU A 142 19.16 5.09 -4.33
C LEU A 142 19.72 6.18 -5.26
N VAL A 143 19.12 6.36 -6.44
CA VAL A 143 19.60 7.35 -7.43
C VAL A 143 19.42 8.78 -6.92
N SER A 144 18.32 9.08 -6.18
CA SER A 144 18.12 10.38 -5.52
C SER A 144 19.22 10.69 -4.51
N LEU A 145 19.61 9.72 -3.70
CA LEU A 145 20.71 9.85 -2.75
C LEU A 145 22.09 10.00 -3.43
N LEU A 146 22.31 9.28 -4.52
CA LEU A 146 23.55 9.44 -5.32
C LEU A 146 23.61 10.84 -5.94
N LEU A 147 22.52 11.34 -6.50
CA LEU A 147 22.42 12.70 -7.03
C LEU A 147 22.71 13.74 -5.93
N LEU A 148 22.07 13.60 -4.76
CA LEU A 148 22.28 14.50 -3.63
C LEU A 148 23.74 14.49 -3.13
N ARG A 149 24.36 13.31 -3.10
CA ARG A 149 25.78 13.18 -2.73
C ARG A 149 26.70 13.86 -3.75
N LEU A 150 26.44 13.69 -5.05
CA LEU A 150 27.21 14.36 -6.12
C LEU A 150 27.03 15.87 -6.05
N TRP A 151 25.79 16.32 -5.85
CA TRP A 151 25.47 17.72 -5.67
C TRP A 151 26.26 18.34 -4.50
N GLY A 152 26.23 17.68 -3.33
CA GLY A 152 27.03 18.10 -2.17
C GLY A 152 28.53 18.11 -2.45
N ALA A 153 29.04 17.14 -3.20
CA ALA A 153 30.44 17.08 -3.59
C ALA A 153 30.83 18.30 -4.44
N ILE A 154 29.99 18.72 -5.35
CA ILE A 154 30.22 19.90 -6.21
C ILE A 154 30.11 21.20 -5.38
N PHE A 155 28.99 21.42 -4.65
CA PHE A 155 28.65 22.72 -4.10
C PHE A 155 29.22 22.96 -2.69
N PHE A 156 29.25 21.95 -1.83
CA PHE A 156 29.79 22.12 -0.49
C PHE A 156 31.29 21.76 -0.39
N PHE A 157 31.73 20.77 -1.17
CA PHE A 157 33.11 20.27 -1.09
C PHE A 157 33.97 20.64 -2.30
N LYS A 158 33.47 21.50 -3.19
CA LYS A 158 34.19 22.09 -4.31
C LYS A 158 34.91 21.07 -5.22
N LYS A 159 34.30 19.88 -5.43
CA LYS A 159 34.86 18.83 -6.28
C LYS A 159 34.43 19.02 -7.72
N TYR A 160 35.06 19.94 -8.43
CA TYR A 160 34.70 20.39 -9.79
C TYR A 160 35.28 19.52 -10.94
N ALA A 161 35.64 18.26 -10.67
CA ALA A 161 36.09 17.35 -11.71
C ALA A 161 34.93 16.99 -12.66
N TRP A 162 35.21 16.89 -13.96
CA TRP A 162 34.20 16.57 -14.99
C TRP A 162 33.38 15.33 -14.68
N LYS A 163 34.00 14.30 -14.13
CA LYS A 163 33.28 13.08 -13.73
C LYS A 163 32.07 13.35 -12.83
N ASN A 164 32.16 14.31 -11.89
CA ASN A 164 31.05 14.60 -10.98
C ASN A 164 29.88 15.24 -11.73
N PHE A 165 30.14 16.09 -12.72
CA PHE A 165 29.11 16.69 -13.56
C PHE A 165 28.46 15.68 -14.50
N ILE A 166 29.27 14.81 -15.12
CA ILE A 166 28.79 13.74 -16.00
C ILE A 166 27.88 12.79 -15.23
N PHE A 167 28.34 12.27 -14.08
CA PHE A 167 27.52 11.40 -13.24
C PHE A 167 26.26 12.10 -12.70
N PHE A 168 26.34 13.41 -12.41
CA PHE A 168 25.17 14.19 -12.03
C PHE A 168 24.11 14.20 -13.15
N GLY A 169 24.50 14.45 -14.40
CA GLY A 169 23.60 14.39 -15.55
C GLY A 169 23.01 12.99 -15.78
N ILE A 170 23.82 11.94 -15.65
CA ILE A 170 23.37 10.54 -15.77
C ILE A 170 22.34 10.21 -14.66
N CYS A 171 22.60 10.59 -13.41
CA CYS A 171 21.64 10.37 -12.32
C CYS A 171 20.34 11.13 -12.56
N LEU A 172 20.41 12.36 -13.06
CA LEU A 172 19.22 13.17 -13.37
C LEU A 172 18.34 12.47 -14.42
N ALA A 173 18.94 11.99 -15.52
CA ALA A 173 18.23 11.21 -16.53
C ALA A 173 17.65 9.91 -15.94
N GLY A 174 18.44 9.19 -15.14
CA GLY A 174 17.99 7.95 -14.48
C GLY A 174 16.76 8.15 -13.62
N LEU A 175 16.69 9.26 -12.85
CA LEU A 175 15.49 9.61 -12.08
C LEU A 175 14.26 9.79 -12.97
N GLY A 176 14.42 10.39 -14.15
CA GLY A 176 13.35 10.57 -15.11
C GLY A 176 12.80 9.24 -15.67
N TYR A 177 13.66 8.28 -15.90
CA TYR A 177 13.26 6.93 -16.33
C TYR A 177 12.65 6.09 -15.21
N ILE A 178 12.96 6.42 -13.94
CA ILE A 178 12.51 5.61 -12.79
C ILE A 178 11.13 6.08 -12.32
N HIS A 179 10.96 7.39 -11.99
CA HIS A 179 9.71 7.90 -11.44
C HIS A 179 9.59 9.43 -11.59
N TYR A 180 8.39 9.95 -11.92
CA TYR A 180 8.20 11.40 -12.13
C TYR A 180 8.45 12.25 -10.88
N PHE A 181 8.10 11.77 -9.67
CA PHE A 181 8.47 12.47 -8.43
C PHE A 181 9.97 12.38 -8.11
N ALA A 182 10.65 11.33 -8.54
CA ALA A 182 12.11 11.26 -8.47
C ALA A 182 12.76 12.26 -9.44
N LEU A 183 12.20 12.42 -10.66
CA LEU A 183 12.60 13.46 -11.59
C LEU A 183 12.35 14.85 -11.01
N LEU A 184 11.17 15.09 -10.42
CA LEU A 184 10.86 16.35 -9.73
C LEU A 184 11.91 16.68 -8.67
N PHE A 185 12.26 15.70 -7.83
CA PHE A 185 13.34 15.85 -6.85
C PHE A 185 14.67 16.22 -7.52
N GLY A 186 15.04 15.54 -8.59
CA GLY A 186 16.25 15.81 -9.37
C GLY A 186 16.27 17.22 -9.99
N VAL A 187 15.14 17.69 -10.52
CA VAL A 187 14.97 19.06 -11.04
C VAL A 187 15.14 20.09 -9.92
N LEU A 188 14.53 19.88 -8.76
CA LEU A 188 14.67 20.77 -7.60
C LEU A 188 16.13 20.86 -7.12
N VAL A 189 16.82 19.72 -7.03
CA VAL A 189 18.26 19.67 -6.73
C VAL A 189 19.06 20.46 -7.77
N SER A 190 18.70 20.34 -9.05
CA SER A 190 19.38 21.04 -10.15
C SER A 190 19.14 22.55 -10.10
N LEU A 191 17.91 22.99 -9.83
CA LEU A 191 17.58 24.42 -9.70
C LEU A 191 18.31 25.06 -8.51
N LEU A 192 18.38 24.39 -7.37
CA LEU A 192 19.18 24.87 -6.23
C LEU A 192 20.66 25.00 -6.59
N GLY A 193 21.18 24.11 -7.42
CA GLY A 193 22.55 24.20 -7.91
C GLY A 193 22.81 25.41 -8.80
N LEU A 194 21.86 25.81 -9.65
CA LEU A 194 21.97 27.01 -10.47
C LEU A 194 22.14 28.29 -9.64
N VAL A 195 21.47 28.37 -8.49
CA VAL A 195 21.58 29.51 -7.57
C VAL A 195 22.99 29.63 -6.96
N TRP A 196 23.69 28.50 -6.79
CA TRP A 196 24.96 28.45 -6.03
C TRP A 196 26.19 28.13 -6.87
N VAL A 197 26.01 27.82 -8.15
CA VAL A 197 27.14 27.53 -9.03
C VAL A 197 27.99 28.78 -9.27
N LYS A 198 29.30 28.65 -9.15
CA LYS A 198 30.23 29.69 -9.49
C LYS A 198 30.28 29.88 -11.01
N LYS A 199 30.43 31.12 -11.48
CA LYS A 199 30.46 31.45 -12.91
C LYS A 199 31.43 30.57 -13.71
N GLU A 200 32.63 30.29 -13.16
CA GLU A 200 33.67 29.42 -13.76
C GLU A 200 33.21 27.99 -14.03
N PHE A 201 32.22 27.47 -13.26
CA PHE A 201 31.71 26.10 -13.39
C PHE A 201 30.30 26.05 -13.97
N LEU A 202 29.68 27.20 -14.23
CA LEU A 202 28.32 27.30 -14.78
C LEU A 202 28.21 26.52 -16.09
N PHE A 203 29.19 26.65 -16.97
CA PHE A 203 29.21 25.92 -18.24
C PHE A 203 29.20 24.41 -18.04
N LYS A 204 30.03 23.86 -17.14
CA LYS A 204 30.04 22.44 -16.84
C LYS A 204 28.70 21.97 -16.25
N TYR A 205 28.07 22.81 -15.43
CA TYR A 205 26.80 22.48 -14.78
C TYR A 205 25.65 22.47 -15.78
N ILE A 206 25.61 23.44 -16.70
CA ILE A 206 24.64 23.49 -17.80
C ILE A 206 24.81 22.27 -18.72
N LEU A 207 26.05 21.92 -19.09
CA LEU A 207 26.33 20.73 -19.90
C LEU A 207 25.89 19.44 -19.21
N ALA A 208 26.00 19.34 -17.89
CA ALA A 208 25.45 18.19 -17.13
C ALA A 208 23.93 18.11 -17.22
N GLY A 209 23.24 19.26 -17.12
CA GLY A 209 21.79 19.35 -17.34
C GLY A 209 21.38 18.96 -18.76
N ILE A 210 22.10 19.48 -19.77
CA ILE A 210 21.89 19.11 -21.18
C ILE A 210 22.10 17.62 -21.40
N LEU A 211 23.19 17.06 -20.87
CA LEU A 211 23.44 15.62 -20.94
C LEU A 211 22.28 14.81 -20.35
N GLY A 212 21.80 15.20 -19.15
CA GLY A 212 20.64 14.57 -18.52
C GLY A 212 19.39 14.65 -19.39
N PHE A 213 19.12 15.82 -19.97
CA PHE A 213 18.00 16.03 -20.89
C PHE A 213 18.13 15.20 -22.17
N LEU A 214 19.31 15.17 -22.80
CA LEU A 214 19.53 14.40 -24.03
C LEU A 214 19.35 12.88 -23.79
N ILE A 215 19.84 12.38 -22.67
CA ILE A 215 19.62 10.97 -22.31
C ILE A 215 18.14 10.69 -22.06
N TYR A 216 17.39 11.63 -21.44
CA TYR A 216 15.97 11.48 -21.15
C TYR A 216 15.07 11.75 -22.36
N SER A 217 15.53 12.49 -23.36
CA SER A 217 14.71 12.97 -24.51
C SER A 217 13.96 11.87 -25.27
N PRO A 218 14.46 10.61 -25.43
CA PRO A 218 13.68 9.55 -26.06
C PRO A 218 12.39 9.19 -25.30
N HIS A 219 12.34 9.49 -23.99
CA HIS A 219 11.16 9.22 -23.15
C HIS A 219 10.09 10.32 -23.21
N LEU A 220 10.34 11.46 -23.85
CA LEU A 220 9.43 12.60 -23.85
C LEU A 220 8.07 12.27 -24.48
N GLY A 221 8.01 11.39 -25.48
CA GLY A 221 6.74 10.92 -26.06
C GLY A 221 5.85 10.29 -25.00
N ILE A 222 6.37 9.31 -24.25
CA ILE A 222 5.66 8.63 -23.16
C ILE A 222 5.32 9.63 -22.03
N PHE A 223 6.23 10.53 -21.69
CA PHE A 223 5.96 11.55 -20.67
C PHE A 223 4.73 12.40 -21.04
N PHE A 224 4.64 12.89 -22.27
CA PHE A 224 3.54 13.73 -22.70
C PHE A 224 2.23 12.95 -22.87
N SER A 225 2.26 11.66 -23.24
CA SER A 225 1.06 10.83 -23.29
C SER A 225 0.49 10.56 -21.89
N GLN A 226 1.35 10.47 -20.88
CA GLN A 226 0.95 10.23 -19.48
C GLN A 226 0.56 11.50 -18.72
N VAL A 227 0.94 12.70 -19.19
CA VAL A 227 0.50 13.96 -18.57
C VAL A 227 -1.00 14.15 -18.78
N GLY A 228 -1.74 14.23 -17.68
CA GLY A 228 -3.20 14.34 -17.71
C GLY A 228 -3.94 13.01 -17.85
N TYR A 229 -3.24 11.89 -17.76
CA TYR A 229 -3.88 10.57 -17.75
C TYR A 229 -4.85 10.42 -16.56
N GLY A 230 -6.16 10.35 -16.86
CA GLY A 230 -7.23 10.31 -15.85
C GLY A 230 -7.32 9.03 -15.03
N GLY A 231 -6.48 8.02 -15.29
CA GLY A 231 -6.50 6.72 -14.61
C GLY A 231 -6.07 6.73 -13.14
N LEU A 232 -5.63 7.88 -12.59
CA LEU A 232 -5.20 8.01 -11.19
C LEU A 232 -6.28 8.59 -10.25
N ILE A 233 -7.49 8.82 -10.72
CA ILE A 233 -8.61 9.39 -9.92
C ILE A 233 -8.94 8.51 -8.71
N TRP A 234 -8.70 7.21 -8.77
CA TRP A 234 -8.91 6.26 -7.68
C TRP A 234 -8.03 6.53 -6.43
N LEU A 235 -6.92 7.28 -6.58
CA LEU A 235 -6.04 7.64 -5.46
C LEU A 235 -6.70 8.57 -4.44
N GLY A 236 -7.71 9.36 -4.88
CA GLY A 236 -8.37 10.37 -4.06
C GLY A 236 -7.47 11.58 -3.75
N GLU A 237 -8.09 12.69 -3.44
CA GLU A 237 -7.38 13.91 -3.04
C GLU A 237 -6.78 13.77 -1.63
N PRO A 238 -5.57 14.33 -1.38
CA PRO A 238 -5.01 14.35 -0.04
C PRO A 238 -5.84 15.27 0.86
N ASP A 239 -6.23 14.76 2.02
CA ASP A 239 -6.99 15.49 3.03
C ASP A 239 -6.08 16.27 4.01
N GLY A 240 -6.70 17.07 4.92
CA GLY A 240 -5.98 17.83 5.95
C GLY A 240 -5.25 16.95 6.98
N ILE A 241 -5.51 15.63 7.01
CA ILE A 241 -4.89 14.69 7.94
C ILE A 241 -3.65 14.03 7.29
N PHE A 242 -3.47 14.16 5.98
CA PHE A 242 -2.39 13.53 5.23
C PHE A 242 -1.01 13.77 5.86
N ILE A 243 -0.70 15.04 6.21
CA ILE A 243 0.63 15.38 6.76
C ILE A 243 0.86 14.77 8.15
N LYS A 244 -0.21 14.68 8.96
CA LYS A 244 -0.17 14.04 10.27
C LYS A 244 0.12 12.55 10.12
N ASN A 245 -0.59 11.88 9.22
CA ASN A 245 -0.44 10.46 8.95
C ASN A 245 0.94 10.15 8.37
N TYR A 246 1.42 10.98 7.45
CA TYR A 246 2.76 10.86 6.90
C TYR A 246 3.84 10.98 7.99
N PHE A 247 3.69 11.93 8.92
CA PHE A 247 4.60 12.08 10.06
C PHE A 247 4.63 10.84 10.95
N PHE A 248 3.46 10.29 11.33
CA PHE A 248 3.40 9.09 12.16
C PHE A 248 3.93 7.84 11.43
N TYR A 249 3.77 7.78 10.13
CA TYR A 249 4.32 6.69 9.31
C TYR A 249 5.85 6.62 9.40
N PHE A 250 6.56 7.74 9.53
CA PHE A 250 8.01 7.75 9.77
C PHE A 250 8.42 6.91 10.97
N PHE A 251 7.58 6.83 11.98
CA PHE A 251 7.86 6.16 13.23
C PHE A 251 7.14 4.81 13.36
N ASN A 252 6.80 4.17 12.24
CA ASN A 252 6.01 2.93 12.25
C ASN A 252 4.71 3.06 13.06
N TYR A 253 4.10 4.26 13.17
CA TYR A 253 2.97 4.57 14.03
C TYR A 253 3.20 4.31 15.53
N SER A 254 4.43 4.10 15.97
CA SER A 254 4.78 3.84 17.35
C SER A 254 5.00 5.15 18.12
N VAL A 255 4.17 5.37 19.13
CA VAL A 255 4.33 6.51 20.05
C VAL A 255 5.66 6.43 20.78
N LEU A 256 6.08 5.22 21.17
CA LEU A 256 7.35 5.00 21.88
C LEU A 256 8.55 5.35 20.99
N PHE A 257 8.56 4.89 19.74
CA PHE A 257 9.62 5.20 18.80
C PHE A 257 9.67 6.69 18.45
N CYS A 258 8.49 7.30 18.21
CA CYS A 258 8.39 8.74 18.01
C CYS A 258 8.92 9.52 19.22
N SER A 259 8.53 9.12 20.44
CA SER A 259 8.95 9.78 21.67
C SER A 259 10.47 9.74 21.86
N LEU A 260 11.13 8.62 21.57
CA LEU A 260 12.60 8.52 21.61
C LEU A 260 13.26 9.63 20.76
N ILE A 261 12.78 9.78 19.52
CA ILE A 261 13.37 10.73 18.58
C ILE A 261 13.05 12.17 18.96
N VAL A 262 11.81 12.46 19.36
CA VAL A 262 11.38 13.81 19.78
C VAL A 262 12.09 14.23 21.05
N VAL A 263 12.13 13.39 22.08
CA VAL A 263 12.86 13.68 23.34
C VAL A 263 14.34 13.86 23.06
N GLY A 264 14.94 13.01 22.23
CA GLY A 264 16.31 13.16 21.79
C GLY A 264 16.56 14.50 21.10
N LEU A 265 15.67 14.92 20.19
CA LEU A 265 15.76 16.21 19.51
C LEU A 265 15.74 17.37 20.50
N PHE A 266 14.81 17.37 21.45
CA PHE A 266 14.74 18.38 22.51
C PHE A 266 15.99 18.36 23.39
N TYR A 267 16.48 17.18 23.79
CA TYR A 267 17.70 17.05 24.58
C TYR A 267 18.90 17.67 23.89
N PHE A 268 19.09 17.40 22.60
CA PHE A 268 20.21 17.93 21.84
C PHE A 268 20.03 19.42 21.47
N LEU A 269 18.80 19.92 21.36
CA LEU A 269 18.54 21.34 21.06
C LEU A 269 18.59 22.24 22.29
N ARG A 270 18.32 21.74 23.50
CA ARG A 270 18.15 22.55 24.73
C ARG A 270 19.31 23.51 25.05
N LYS A 271 20.54 23.14 24.66
CA LYS A 271 21.69 23.99 24.83
C LYS A 271 22.01 24.67 23.50
N ASP A 272 22.00 25.99 23.51
CA ASP A 272 22.50 26.82 22.41
C ASP A 272 21.76 26.60 21.06
N ILE A 273 20.41 26.58 21.13
CA ILE A 273 19.55 26.31 19.97
C ILE A 273 19.89 27.24 18.79
N ARG A 274 20.16 28.51 19.06
CA ARG A 274 20.46 29.49 18.01
C ARG A 274 21.74 29.16 17.26
N SER A 275 22.82 28.84 17.97
CA SER A 275 24.09 28.48 17.32
C SER A 275 23.97 27.18 16.53
N LYS A 276 23.20 26.19 17.03
CA LYS A 276 22.96 24.93 16.34
C LYS A 276 22.10 25.09 15.10
N LEU A 277 21.10 25.97 15.12
CA LEU A 277 20.30 26.28 13.94
C LEU A 277 21.13 27.00 12.88
N LEU A 278 22.00 27.95 13.28
CA LEU A 278 22.86 28.71 12.38
C LEU A 278 24.05 27.87 11.89
N ALA A 279 24.53 26.92 12.70
CA ALA A 279 25.59 26.03 12.27
C ALA A 279 25.17 25.28 11.00
N GLU A 280 25.97 25.40 9.94
CA GLU A 280 25.73 24.73 8.65
C GLU A 280 24.35 25.09 8.02
N ALA A 281 23.85 26.32 8.29
CA ALA A 281 22.53 26.78 7.89
C ALA A 281 22.22 26.55 6.39
N LYS A 282 23.22 26.73 5.51
CA LYS A 282 23.06 26.48 4.07
C LYS A 282 22.70 25.03 3.77
N LYS A 283 23.35 24.05 4.43
CA LYS A 283 23.06 22.62 4.24
C LYS A 283 21.67 22.26 4.76
N LYS A 284 21.31 22.80 5.93
CA LYS A 284 19.97 22.62 6.52
C LYS A 284 18.88 23.22 5.66
N PHE A 285 19.11 24.43 5.13
CA PHE A 285 18.19 25.08 4.19
C PHE A 285 17.93 24.21 2.95
N VAL A 286 18.98 23.65 2.35
CA VAL A 286 18.84 22.73 1.20
C VAL A 286 17.96 21.54 1.57
N LEU A 287 18.21 20.91 2.71
CA LEU A 287 17.43 19.74 3.15
C LEU A 287 15.96 20.08 3.39
N ILE A 288 15.68 21.26 3.99
CA ILE A 288 14.32 21.74 4.21
C ILE A 288 13.61 21.95 2.87
N VAL A 289 14.24 22.65 1.93
CA VAL A 289 13.65 22.92 0.61
C VAL A 289 13.40 21.61 -0.13
N LEU A 290 14.38 20.70 -0.17
CA LEU A 290 14.27 19.43 -0.88
C LEU A 290 13.26 18.47 -0.24
N PHE A 291 12.97 18.59 1.04
CA PHE A 291 11.90 17.81 1.69
C PHE A 291 10.53 18.42 1.44
N LEU A 292 10.38 19.74 1.66
CA LEU A 292 9.08 20.40 1.59
C LEU A 292 8.57 20.61 0.16
N SER A 293 9.46 20.93 -0.80
CA SER A 293 9.00 21.30 -2.15
C SER A 293 8.30 20.15 -2.89
N PRO A 294 8.80 18.89 -2.90
CA PRO A 294 8.07 17.78 -3.53
C PRO A 294 6.71 17.53 -2.88
N PHE A 295 6.62 17.66 -1.55
CA PHE A 295 5.37 17.55 -0.83
C PHE A 295 4.38 18.65 -1.23
N LEU A 296 4.79 19.92 -1.18
CA LEU A 296 3.90 21.04 -1.50
C LEU A 296 3.45 21.00 -2.96
N ILE A 297 4.38 20.75 -3.90
CA ILE A 297 4.05 20.62 -5.33
C ILE A 297 3.07 19.46 -5.53
N GLY A 298 3.35 18.30 -4.97
CA GLY A 298 2.47 17.13 -5.06
C GLY A 298 1.10 17.38 -4.43
N PHE A 299 1.04 18.05 -3.28
CA PHE A 299 -0.21 18.36 -2.59
C PHE A 299 -1.09 19.30 -3.43
N PHE A 300 -0.56 20.42 -3.86
CA PHE A 300 -1.32 21.38 -4.65
C PHE A 300 -1.68 20.84 -6.03
N TYR A 301 -0.79 20.08 -6.65
CA TYR A 301 -1.11 19.39 -7.91
C TYR A 301 -2.26 18.39 -7.71
N SER A 302 -2.25 17.63 -6.62
CA SER A 302 -3.30 16.65 -6.32
C SER A 302 -4.66 17.27 -6.04
N VAL A 303 -4.69 18.46 -5.43
CA VAL A 303 -5.95 19.19 -5.14
C VAL A 303 -6.49 19.92 -6.37
N TRP A 304 -5.61 20.46 -7.22
CA TRP A 304 -6.06 21.36 -8.30
C TRP A 304 -6.07 20.73 -9.70
N VAL A 305 -5.32 19.65 -9.91
CA VAL A 305 -5.16 19.06 -11.24
C VAL A 305 -5.59 17.59 -11.24
N MET A 306 -4.88 16.72 -10.51
CA MET A 306 -5.15 15.29 -10.48
C MET A 306 -4.49 14.67 -9.25
N PRO A 307 -5.17 13.76 -8.53
CA PRO A 307 -4.61 13.06 -7.37
C PRO A 307 -3.37 12.23 -7.75
N VAL A 308 -2.21 12.60 -7.22
CA VAL A 308 -0.93 11.89 -7.45
C VAL A 308 -0.11 11.73 -6.16
N LEU A 309 -0.49 12.44 -5.08
CA LEU A 309 0.28 12.45 -3.85
C LEU A 309 -0.02 11.21 -3.01
N GLN A 310 0.99 10.40 -2.83
CA GLN A 310 1.02 9.25 -1.92
C GLN A 310 2.26 9.29 -1.05
N PHE A 311 2.31 8.48 0.01
CA PHE A 311 3.53 8.36 0.81
C PHE A 311 4.69 7.81 -0.01
N SER A 312 4.42 6.85 -0.89
CA SER A 312 5.42 6.22 -1.76
C SER A 312 6.25 7.22 -2.56
N VAL A 313 5.60 8.22 -3.18
CA VAL A 313 6.29 9.20 -4.04
C VAL A 313 7.13 10.20 -3.26
N LEU A 314 6.89 10.35 -1.95
CA LEU A 314 7.67 11.21 -1.07
C LEU A 314 8.92 10.53 -0.52
N LEU A 315 9.10 9.23 -0.75
CA LEU A 315 10.27 8.47 -0.31
C LEU A 315 11.59 9.06 -0.85
N PHE A 316 11.58 9.60 -2.06
CA PHE A 316 12.78 10.18 -2.69
C PHE A 316 13.34 11.40 -1.95
N SER A 317 12.48 12.18 -1.29
CA SER A 317 12.85 13.37 -0.52
C SER A 317 12.96 13.08 1.00
N PHE A 318 12.44 11.96 1.48
CA PHE A 318 12.41 11.61 2.89
C PHE A 318 13.78 11.62 3.58
N PRO A 319 14.89 11.14 2.98
CA PRO A 319 16.20 11.22 3.62
C PRO A 319 16.63 12.64 4.00
N CYS A 320 16.10 13.65 3.31
CA CYS A 320 16.44 15.05 3.62
C CYS A 320 15.96 15.46 5.02
N VAL A 321 14.70 15.14 5.38
CA VAL A 321 14.19 15.44 6.73
C VAL A 321 14.87 14.60 7.80
N LEU A 322 15.20 13.36 7.48
CA LEU A 322 15.88 12.45 8.39
C LEU A 322 17.28 12.93 8.73
N ILE A 323 18.08 13.28 7.73
CA ILE A 323 19.42 13.83 7.92
C ILE A 323 19.36 15.18 8.64
N LEU A 324 18.34 16.01 8.34
CA LEU A 324 18.11 17.27 9.04
C LEU A 324 17.87 17.04 10.53
N PHE A 325 17.00 16.12 10.92
CA PHE A 325 16.73 15.82 12.34
C PHE A 325 17.99 15.40 13.07
N PHE A 326 18.74 14.45 12.54
CA PHE A 326 19.94 13.95 13.17
C PHE A 326 21.15 14.89 13.03
N SER A 327 21.08 15.93 12.20
CA SER A 327 22.13 16.95 12.13
C SER A 327 22.31 17.74 13.44
N PHE A 328 21.28 17.73 14.29
CA PHE A 328 21.34 18.34 15.61
C PHE A 328 21.96 17.43 16.69
N TRP A 329 22.10 16.13 16.42
CA TRP A 329 22.58 15.13 17.36
C TRP A 329 24.10 14.90 17.17
N LYS A 330 24.90 15.90 17.59
CA LYS A 330 26.36 15.76 17.53
C LYS A 330 26.86 14.97 18.74
N VAL A 331 27.30 13.75 18.51
CA VAL A 331 27.86 12.84 19.52
C VAL A 331 29.26 12.46 19.09
N GLU A 332 30.25 12.73 20.01
CA GLU A 332 31.65 12.41 19.77
C GLU A 332 32.06 11.04 20.33
N SER A 333 31.35 10.60 21.39
CA SER A 333 31.60 9.31 22.02
C SER A 333 31.07 8.17 21.19
N GLU A 334 31.92 7.24 20.81
CA GLU A 334 31.53 6.05 20.04
C GLU A 334 30.60 5.13 20.83
N LYS A 335 30.85 4.98 22.15
CA LYS A 335 29.96 4.19 23.03
C LYS A 335 28.57 4.77 23.07
N VAL A 336 28.44 6.10 23.20
CA VAL A 336 27.13 6.78 23.19
C VAL A 336 26.49 6.67 21.82
N SER A 337 27.24 6.81 20.73
CA SER A 337 26.74 6.62 19.37
C SER A 337 26.21 5.21 19.14
N PHE A 338 26.92 4.19 19.63
CA PHE A 338 26.46 2.80 19.57
C PHE A 338 25.17 2.58 20.36
N LEU A 339 25.09 3.12 21.60
CA LEU A 339 23.88 2.99 22.42
C LEU A 339 22.67 3.66 21.76
N ILE A 340 22.86 4.82 21.14
CA ILE A 340 21.78 5.50 20.39
C ILE A 340 21.36 4.66 19.17
N VAL A 341 22.30 4.15 18.39
CA VAL A 341 22.03 3.27 17.26
C VAL A 341 21.28 2.02 17.73
N LEU A 342 21.72 1.40 18.81
CA LEU A 342 21.06 0.23 19.39
C LEU A 342 19.62 0.56 19.83
N SER A 343 19.42 1.72 20.48
CA SER A 343 18.07 2.14 20.89
C SER A 343 17.14 2.38 19.68
N ILE A 344 17.63 3.07 18.64
CA ILE A 344 16.89 3.31 17.40
C ILE A 344 16.53 1.97 16.73
N THR A 345 17.50 1.08 16.57
CA THR A 345 17.26 -0.20 15.89
C THR A 345 16.36 -1.12 16.70
N THR A 346 16.53 -1.21 18.03
CA THR A 346 15.68 -2.05 18.87
C THR A 346 14.22 -1.57 18.87
N LEU A 347 13.98 -0.26 19.09
CA LEU A 347 12.63 0.28 19.08
C LEU A 347 12.01 0.28 17.69
N GLY A 348 12.82 0.51 16.64
CA GLY A 348 12.35 0.40 15.27
C GLY A 348 11.91 -1.02 14.91
N VAL A 349 12.71 -2.04 15.23
CA VAL A 349 12.34 -3.45 15.00
C VAL A 349 11.15 -3.86 15.85
N TYR A 350 11.10 -3.44 17.12
CA TYR A 350 9.94 -3.67 17.97
C TYR A 350 8.67 -3.07 17.36
N SER A 351 8.70 -1.81 16.94
CA SER A 351 7.55 -1.14 16.33
C SER A 351 7.16 -1.74 14.98
N LEU A 352 8.13 -2.20 14.19
CA LEU A 352 7.90 -2.88 12.93
C LEU A 352 7.08 -4.17 13.13
N ASN A 353 7.35 -4.89 14.22
CA ASN A 353 6.64 -6.13 14.55
C ASN A 353 5.31 -5.86 15.29
N SER A 354 5.34 -5.07 16.38
CA SER A 354 4.20 -4.92 17.28
C SER A 354 3.12 -3.94 16.77
N GLU A 355 3.54 -2.86 16.10
CA GLU A 355 2.62 -1.80 15.64
C GLU A 355 2.24 -1.98 14.17
N ARG A 356 3.12 -2.61 13.39
CA ARG A 356 2.94 -2.75 11.94
C ARG A 356 2.61 -4.15 11.50
N ASN A 357 2.86 -5.14 12.33
CA ASN A 357 2.76 -6.55 11.97
C ASN A 357 3.35 -6.88 10.59
N HIS A 358 4.48 -6.19 10.28
CA HIS A 358 5.03 -6.13 8.92
C HIS A 358 5.29 -7.50 8.33
N PHE A 359 5.81 -8.43 9.14
CA PHE A 359 6.22 -9.75 8.67
C PHE A 359 5.05 -10.71 8.42
N GLU A 360 3.86 -10.44 8.95
CA GLU A 360 2.64 -11.16 8.58
C GLU A 360 1.98 -10.51 7.37
N VAL A 361 1.77 -9.19 7.43
CA VAL A 361 1.08 -8.42 6.40
C VAL A 361 1.75 -8.50 5.04
N TYR A 362 3.08 -8.43 5.01
CA TYR A 362 3.83 -8.38 3.76
C TYR A 362 3.88 -9.75 3.06
N PHE A 363 3.82 -10.84 3.83
CA PHE A 363 3.91 -12.20 3.30
C PHE A 363 2.54 -12.84 3.03
N ASP A 364 1.45 -12.23 3.47
CA ASP A 364 0.09 -12.72 3.26
C ASP A 364 -0.51 -12.05 2.01
N GLN A 365 -0.27 -12.65 0.85
CA GLN A 365 -0.68 -12.11 -0.45
C GLN A 365 -1.92 -12.85 -1.01
N PRO A 366 -2.91 -12.11 -1.53
CA PRO A 366 -4.23 -12.67 -1.88
C PRO A 366 -4.17 -13.74 -2.97
N VAL A 367 -3.42 -13.48 -4.05
CA VAL A 367 -3.41 -14.37 -5.22
C VAL A 367 -2.74 -15.70 -4.89
N LYS A 368 -1.60 -15.67 -4.22
CA LYS A 368 -0.93 -16.90 -3.79
C LYS A 368 -1.76 -17.69 -2.79
N SER A 369 -2.32 -17.03 -1.78
CA SER A 369 -3.19 -17.68 -0.80
C SER A 369 -4.39 -18.38 -1.45
N PHE A 370 -4.95 -17.76 -2.50
CA PHE A 370 -6.04 -18.37 -3.27
C PHE A 370 -5.58 -19.59 -4.08
N ILE A 371 -4.43 -19.50 -4.74
CA ILE A 371 -3.86 -20.62 -5.52
C ILE A 371 -3.54 -21.80 -4.59
N ASP A 372 -2.88 -21.54 -3.47
CA ASP A 372 -2.54 -22.58 -2.49
C ASP A 372 -3.83 -23.29 -2.01
N LEU A 373 -4.85 -22.52 -1.64
CA LEU A 373 -6.15 -23.05 -1.24
C LEU A 373 -6.80 -23.91 -2.33
N THR A 374 -6.71 -23.46 -3.60
CA THR A 374 -7.24 -24.20 -4.74
C THR A 374 -6.50 -25.52 -4.96
N LEU A 375 -5.20 -25.56 -4.73
CA LEU A 375 -4.39 -26.77 -4.89
C LEU A 375 -4.59 -27.77 -3.75
N GLU A 376 -4.81 -27.28 -2.51
CA GLU A 376 -5.01 -28.11 -1.34
C GLU A 376 -6.38 -28.81 -1.34
N GLU A 377 -7.41 -28.18 -1.92
CA GLU A 377 -8.76 -28.74 -1.92
C GLU A 377 -8.93 -29.83 -3.00
N SER A 378 -9.55 -30.95 -2.60
CA SER A 378 -9.89 -32.08 -3.48
C SER A 378 -11.31 -31.97 -4.04
N GLY A 379 -11.61 -32.73 -5.10
CA GLY A 379 -12.93 -32.78 -5.73
C GLY A 379 -13.12 -31.77 -6.85
N SER A 380 -14.33 -31.78 -7.46
CA SER A 380 -14.69 -30.81 -8.48
C SER A 380 -14.98 -29.44 -7.86
N LYS A 381 -14.34 -28.41 -8.37
CA LYS A 381 -14.37 -27.06 -7.80
C LYS A 381 -14.54 -25.99 -8.85
N LEU A 382 -15.35 -24.98 -8.56
CA LEU A 382 -15.46 -23.76 -9.32
C LEU A 382 -14.67 -22.67 -8.61
N ASN A 383 -13.58 -22.24 -9.22
CA ASN A 383 -12.76 -21.13 -8.72
C ASN A 383 -13.33 -19.81 -9.24
N VAL A 384 -13.60 -18.88 -8.34
CA VAL A 384 -14.26 -17.62 -8.71
C VAL A 384 -13.68 -16.45 -7.92
N GLY A 385 -13.65 -15.27 -8.48
CA GLY A 385 -13.27 -14.10 -7.73
C GLY A 385 -13.19 -12.80 -8.52
N TYR A 386 -12.82 -11.75 -7.82
CA TYR A 386 -12.72 -10.39 -8.33
C TYR A 386 -11.32 -10.06 -8.88
N HIS A 387 -10.34 -10.96 -8.73
CA HIS A 387 -9.03 -10.73 -9.31
C HIS A 387 -9.06 -10.93 -10.83
N GLU A 388 -8.32 -10.09 -11.54
CA GLU A 388 -8.13 -10.24 -12.96
C GLU A 388 -7.47 -11.61 -13.25
N GLU A 389 -8.04 -12.35 -14.18
CA GLU A 389 -7.54 -13.65 -14.64
C GLU A 389 -6.07 -13.58 -15.06
N VAL A 390 -5.66 -12.44 -15.59
CA VAL A 390 -4.27 -12.16 -15.98
C VAL A 390 -3.29 -12.32 -14.81
N PHE A 391 -3.66 -11.96 -13.59
CA PHE A 391 -2.79 -12.11 -12.41
C PHE A 391 -2.64 -13.57 -11.97
N LEU A 392 -3.70 -14.34 -12.09
CA LEU A 392 -3.68 -15.77 -11.81
C LEU A 392 -2.82 -16.51 -12.83
N ASN A 393 -3.04 -16.27 -14.12
CA ASN A 393 -2.27 -16.86 -15.21
C ASN A 393 -0.77 -16.55 -15.09
N GLN A 394 -0.42 -15.36 -14.65
CA GLN A 394 0.97 -14.99 -14.38
C GLN A 394 1.58 -15.79 -13.23
N TYR A 395 0.83 -15.93 -12.14
CA TYR A 395 1.29 -16.71 -11.00
C TYR A 395 1.41 -18.19 -11.33
N GLU A 396 0.47 -18.76 -12.08
CA GLU A 396 0.53 -20.13 -12.59
C GLU A 396 1.78 -20.36 -13.44
N SER A 397 2.08 -19.40 -14.34
CA SER A 397 3.30 -19.45 -15.16
C SER A 397 4.57 -19.41 -14.30
N ILE A 398 4.60 -18.62 -13.24
CA ILE A 398 5.73 -18.52 -12.31
C ILE A 398 5.92 -19.82 -11.51
N LEU A 399 4.82 -20.45 -11.08
CA LEU A 399 4.84 -21.69 -10.30
C LEU A 399 4.96 -22.95 -11.17
N GLY A 400 4.87 -22.81 -12.50
CA GLY A 400 4.89 -23.95 -13.43
C GLY A 400 3.66 -24.84 -13.33
N LEU A 401 2.50 -24.26 -12.97
CA LEU A 401 1.23 -24.97 -12.86
C LEU A 401 0.52 -25.06 -14.21
N SER A 402 -0.37 -26.03 -14.34
CA SER A 402 -1.32 -26.11 -15.44
C SER A 402 -2.55 -25.27 -15.13
N ASN A 403 -3.15 -24.69 -16.16
CA ASN A 403 -4.30 -23.77 -16.07
C ASN A 403 -5.33 -24.16 -14.99
N ILE A 404 -5.51 -23.31 -14.03
CA ILE A 404 -6.61 -23.37 -13.06
C ILE A 404 -7.84 -22.75 -13.74
N GLU A 405 -8.89 -23.53 -13.92
CA GLU A 405 -10.15 -22.96 -14.41
C GLU A 405 -10.66 -21.93 -13.42
N TYR A 406 -10.82 -20.69 -13.88
CA TYR A 406 -11.19 -19.55 -13.05
C TYR A 406 -12.28 -18.71 -13.72
N PHE A 407 -13.27 -18.33 -12.94
CA PHE A 407 -14.32 -17.42 -13.37
C PHE A 407 -14.13 -16.05 -12.71
N SER A 408 -13.67 -15.11 -13.51
CA SER A 408 -13.46 -13.73 -13.09
C SER A 408 -14.76 -12.94 -13.11
N PHE A 409 -14.97 -12.08 -12.10
CA PHE A 409 -16.04 -11.11 -12.09
C PHE A 409 -15.53 -9.77 -12.61
N ASP A 410 -16.25 -9.23 -13.57
CA ASP A 410 -16.13 -7.84 -13.95
C ASP A 410 -17.09 -6.96 -13.13
N GLU A 411 -16.87 -5.66 -13.08
CA GLU A 411 -17.72 -4.71 -12.34
C GLU A 411 -19.16 -4.65 -12.87
N ASP A 412 -19.42 -5.21 -14.06
CA ASP A 412 -20.74 -5.21 -14.71
C ASP A 412 -21.70 -6.26 -14.14
N CYS A 413 -22.91 -5.82 -13.85
CA CYS A 413 -24.01 -6.64 -13.35
C CYS A 413 -24.40 -7.83 -14.26
N LEU A 414 -23.90 -7.91 -15.47
CA LEU A 414 -24.19 -8.97 -16.46
C LEU A 414 -23.59 -10.32 -16.02
N LEU A 415 -22.45 -10.31 -15.36
CA LEU A 415 -21.76 -11.53 -14.91
C LEU A 415 -22.44 -12.23 -13.73
N VAL A 416 -23.28 -11.54 -12.96
CA VAL A 416 -24.07 -12.18 -11.89
C VAL A 416 -25.01 -13.24 -12.47
N SER A 417 -25.61 -13.03 -13.64
CA SER A 417 -26.46 -14.01 -14.31
C SER A 417 -25.68 -15.21 -14.83
N GLU A 418 -24.49 -14.99 -15.39
CA GLU A 418 -23.62 -16.08 -15.87
C GLU A 418 -23.10 -16.93 -14.70
N PHE A 419 -22.70 -16.28 -13.61
CA PHE A 419 -22.33 -17.00 -12.39
C PHE A 419 -23.49 -17.83 -11.85
N GLN A 420 -24.70 -17.27 -11.82
CA GLN A 420 -25.88 -17.99 -11.40
C GLN A 420 -26.15 -19.21 -12.29
N GLU A 421 -26.02 -19.09 -13.61
CA GLU A 421 -26.15 -20.22 -14.53
C GLU A 421 -25.13 -21.33 -14.25
N LYS A 422 -23.86 -20.97 -14.04
CA LYS A 422 -22.82 -21.95 -13.63
C LYS A 422 -23.17 -22.66 -12.32
N LEU A 423 -23.70 -21.93 -11.34
CA LEU A 423 -24.12 -22.50 -10.05
C LEU A 423 -25.35 -23.43 -10.21
N GLN A 424 -26.31 -23.08 -11.08
CA GLN A 424 -27.49 -23.88 -11.35
C GLN A 424 -27.18 -25.21 -12.04
N LEU A 425 -26.14 -25.28 -12.87
CA LEU A 425 -25.70 -26.53 -13.50
C LEU A 425 -25.28 -27.60 -12.47
N GLY A 426 -24.86 -27.17 -11.26
CA GLY A 426 -24.59 -28.10 -10.17
C GLY A 426 -23.42 -29.04 -10.38
N LEU A 427 -22.53 -28.74 -11.33
CA LEU A 427 -21.43 -29.59 -11.77
C LEU A 427 -20.28 -29.68 -10.76
N TYR A 428 -20.26 -28.79 -9.78
CA TYR A 428 -19.15 -28.67 -8.82
C TYR A 428 -19.59 -29.11 -7.43
N ASP A 429 -18.66 -29.69 -6.67
CA ASP A 429 -18.86 -30.07 -5.27
C ASP A 429 -18.69 -28.85 -4.36
N LYS A 430 -17.78 -27.97 -4.74
CA LYS A 430 -17.36 -26.80 -3.96
C LYS A 430 -17.21 -25.55 -4.84
N ILE A 431 -17.29 -24.39 -4.19
CA ILE A 431 -16.88 -23.11 -4.76
C ILE A 431 -15.71 -22.61 -3.92
N ILE A 432 -14.61 -22.21 -4.58
CA ILE A 432 -13.50 -21.52 -3.95
C ILE A 432 -13.55 -20.07 -4.44
N GLY A 433 -13.82 -19.15 -3.52
CA GLY A 433 -14.01 -17.74 -3.81
C GLY A 433 -12.86 -16.89 -3.26
N THR A 434 -12.40 -15.91 -4.06
CA THR A 434 -11.49 -14.87 -3.60
C THR A 434 -12.09 -13.50 -3.82
N ASP A 435 -12.04 -12.65 -2.78
CA ASP A 435 -12.57 -11.29 -2.77
C ASP A 435 -13.99 -11.15 -3.34
N LEU A 436 -14.85 -12.12 -3.05
CA LEU A 436 -16.23 -12.08 -3.52
C LEU A 436 -16.93 -10.83 -3.01
N LEU A 437 -17.47 -10.06 -3.94
CA LEU A 437 -18.37 -8.96 -3.60
C LEU A 437 -19.61 -9.50 -2.88
N PRO A 438 -20.33 -8.66 -2.12
CA PRO A 438 -21.53 -9.09 -1.41
C PRO A 438 -22.57 -9.81 -2.27
N ALA A 439 -22.69 -9.44 -3.55
CA ALA A 439 -23.59 -10.09 -4.49
C ALA A 439 -23.17 -11.53 -4.79
N GLN A 440 -21.92 -11.74 -5.13
CA GLN A 440 -21.38 -13.05 -5.47
C GLN A 440 -21.36 -13.98 -4.25
N PHE A 441 -20.95 -13.45 -3.09
CA PHE A 441 -20.97 -14.19 -1.83
C PHE A 441 -22.39 -14.66 -1.47
N GLY A 442 -23.38 -13.75 -1.55
CA GLY A 442 -24.78 -14.08 -1.31
C GLY A 442 -25.32 -15.10 -2.30
N LEU A 443 -24.96 -14.97 -3.57
CA LEU A 443 -25.37 -15.89 -4.62
C LEU A 443 -24.73 -17.28 -4.44
N ALA A 444 -23.41 -17.35 -4.16
CA ALA A 444 -22.73 -18.60 -3.85
C ALA A 444 -23.43 -19.33 -2.70
N LYS A 445 -23.77 -18.60 -1.64
CA LYS A 445 -24.45 -19.16 -0.46
C LYS A 445 -25.86 -19.66 -0.73
N CYS A 446 -26.56 -19.17 -1.75
CA CYS A 446 -27.88 -19.70 -2.16
C CYS A 446 -27.81 -21.14 -2.71
N TYR A 447 -26.71 -21.49 -3.38
CA TYR A 447 -26.54 -22.81 -3.99
C TYR A 447 -25.62 -23.74 -3.18
N TYR A 448 -24.71 -23.16 -2.41
CA TYR A 448 -23.72 -23.84 -1.55
C TYR A 448 -23.84 -23.24 -0.14
N PRO A 449 -24.80 -23.66 0.66
CA PRO A 449 -25.19 -22.96 1.88
C PRO A 449 -24.12 -23.01 2.98
N ASN A 450 -23.22 -23.97 2.93
CA ASN A 450 -22.21 -24.18 3.98
C ASN A 450 -20.89 -23.51 3.60
N VAL A 451 -20.43 -22.58 4.43
CA VAL A 451 -19.10 -21.96 4.32
C VAL A 451 -18.14 -22.78 5.16
N LYS A 452 -17.29 -23.58 4.51
CA LYS A 452 -16.32 -24.46 5.20
C LYS A 452 -15.06 -23.72 5.65
N TYR A 453 -14.66 -22.71 4.89
CA TYR A 453 -13.44 -21.96 5.11
C TYR A 453 -13.67 -20.49 4.85
N LEU A 454 -13.06 -19.65 5.68
CA LEU A 454 -13.05 -18.22 5.52
C LEU A 454 -11.72 -17.69 6.04
N HIS A 455 -10.82 -17.34 5.14
CA HIS A 455 -9.56 -16.70 5.49
C HIS A 455 -9.62 -15.22 5.17
N GLN A 456 -9.24 -14.40 6.13
CA GLN A 456 -9.22 -12.95 5.99
C GLN A 456 -7.79 -12.45 6.12
N GLY A 457 -7.18 -12.16 4.99
CA GLY A 457 -5.88 -11.51 4.93
C GLY A 457 -5.99 -9.98 4.84
N VAL A 458 -4.86 -9.35 4.59
CA VAL A 458 -4.79 -7.90 4.44
C VAL A 458 -5.49 -7.45 3.17
N GLY A 459 -6.71 -7.06 3.32
CA GLY A 459 -7.47 -6.50 2.21
C GLY A 459 -8.14 -7.51 1.31
N TYR A 460 -8.13 -8.79 1.65
CA TYR A 460 -8.78 -9.83 0.89
C TYR A 460 -9.45 -10.88 1.77
N GLU A 461 -10.33 -11.66 1.16
CA GLU A 461 -11.02 -12.77 1.81
C GLU A 461 -11.10 -13.95 0.83
N ASN A 462 -10.57 -15.10 1.25
CA ASN A 462 -10.73 -16.37 0.54
C ASN A 462 -11.77 -17.24 1.26
N SER A 463 -12.64 -17.91 0.52
CA SER A 463 -13.76 -18.68 1.07
C SER A 463 -13.98 -19.99 0.32
N ILE A 464 -14.42 -21.02 1.04
CA ILE A 464 -14.85 -22.30 0.47
C ILE A 464 -16.32 -22.51 0.82
N PHE A 465 -17.15 -22.69 -0.19
CA PHE A 465 -18.55 -23.03 -0.05
C PHE A 465 -18.78 -24.49 -0.45
N SER A 466 -19.69 -25.18 0.23
CA SER A 466 -20.05 -26.57 -0.03
C SER A 466 -21.55 -26.80 0.06
N LYS A 467 -22.03 -27.81 -0.68
CA LYS A 467 -23.41 -28.30 -0.55
C LYS A 467 -23.58 -29.18 0.69
N GLU A 468 -22.53 -29.88 1.09
CA GLU A 468 -22.56 -30.79 2.23
C GLU A 468 -22.36 -30.02 3.53
N GLU A 469 -23.16 -30.36 4.54
CA GLU A 469 -22.92 -29.91 5.91
C GLU A 469 -21.61 -30.51 6.42
N SER A 470 -20.78 -29.66 7.01
CA SER A 470 -19.57 -30.08 7.71
C SER A 470 -19.61 -29.56 9.15
N MET A 471 -18.97 -30.29 10.06
CA MET A 471 -18.83 -29.82 11.45
C MET A 471 -18.04 -28.51 11.56
N ASP A 472 -17.24 -28.21 10.54
CA ASP A 472 -16.40 -27.02 10.47
C ASP A 472 -17.04 -25.85 9.71
N SER A 473 -18.36 -25.94 9.43
CA SER A 473 -19.07 -24.86 8.73
C SER A 473 -19.06 -23.57 9.55
N ILE A 474 -18.70 -22.48 8.89
CA ILE A 474 -18.71 -21.14 9.48
C ILE A 474 -20.08 -20.52 9.29
N TYR A 475 -20.68 -20.11 10.39
CA TYR A 475 -21.98 -19.42 10.39
C TYR A 475 -21.77 -17.93 10.60
N PHE A 476 -22.67 -17.13 10.01
CA PHE A 476 -22.75 -15.72 10.33
C PHE A 476 -23.20 -15.52 11.77
N GLU A 477 -22.59 -14.61 12.48
CA GLU A 477 -23.09 -14.18 13.79
C GLU A 477 -24.44 -13.49 13.61
N LEU A 478 -25.43 -13.98 14.34
CA LEU A 478 -26.76 -13.40 14.36
C LEU A 478 -26.82 -12.33 15.44
N GLY A 479 -27.06 -11.08 15.03
CA GLY A 479 -27.31 -10.00 15.96
C GLY A 479 -28.67 -10.12 16.65
N PRO A 480 -28.83 -9.62 17.87
CA PRO A 480 -30.13 -9.58 18.52
C PRO A 480 -31.09 -8.69 17.72
N TRP A 481 -32.19 -9.26 17.32
CA TRP A 481 -33.19 -8.57 16.53
C TRP A 481 -34.10 -7.74 17.43
N ASN A 482 -33.97 -6.43 17.47
CA ASN A 482 -34.76 -5.49 18.27
C ASN A 482 -34.91 -5.85 19.76
N ASN A 483 -33.97 -6.56 20.36
CA ASN A 483 -34.08 -7.11 21.72
C ASN A 483 -35.37 -7.89 21.98
N LYS A 484 -36.08 -8.32 20.93
CA LYS A 484 -37.30 -9.12 21.04
C LYS A 484 -36.99 -10.55 20.60
N PRO A 485 -36.95 -11.52 21.50
CA PRO A 485 -36.56 -12.90 21.20
C PRO A 485 -37.54 -13.69 20.33
N ASN A 486 -38.63 -13.10 19.82
CA ASN A 486 -39.72 -13.79 19.17
C ASN A 486 -40.10 -13.24 17.78
N PHE A 487 -39.16 -12.72 17.01
CA PHE A 487 -39.45 -12.37 15.60
C PHE A 487 -39.48 -13.65 14.75
N LYS A 488 -40.65 -14.28 14.64
CA LYS A 488 -40.89 -15.35 13.67
C LYS A 488 -41.32 -14.72 12.35
N PHE A 489 -40.44 -14.66 11.37
CA PHE A 489 -40.73 -14.24 10.00
C PHE A 489 -41.45 -15.36 9.21
N ASN A 490 -42.47 -15.95 9.75
CA ASN A 490 -43.13 -17.12 9.17
C ASN A 490 -44.11 -16.78 8.03
N LYS A 491 -44.34 -15.49 7.72
CA LYS A 491 -45.27 -15.06 6.68
C LYS A 491 -44.65 -14.00 5.78
N ALA A 492 -44.93 -14.11 4.48
CA ALA A 492 -44.60 -13.05 3.54
C ALA A 492 -45.39 -11.77 3.86
N SER A 493 -44.75 -10.63 3.67
CA SER A 493 -45.33 -9.31 3.93
C SER A 493 -45.12 -8.38 2.75
N SER A 494 -46.18 -7.61 2.44
CA SER A 494 -46.14 -6.59 1.38
C SER A 494 -45.97 -5.16 1.93
N LYS A 495 -45.62 -5.02 3.20
CA LYS A 495 -45.33 -3.70 3.76
C LYS A 495 -44.08 -3.08 3.13
N GLU A 496 -44.06 -1.77 3.05
CA GLU A 496 -42.91 -1.03 2.50
C GLU A 496 -41.62 -1.23 3.33
N TYR A 497 -41.74 -1.19 4.65
CA TYR A 497 -40.65 -1.51 5.57
C TYR A 497 -40.98 -2.81 6.29
N LEU A 498 -40.22 -3.83 5.97
CA LEU A 498 -40.50 -5.18 6.47
C LEU A 498 -39.92 -5.40 7.87
N ALA A 499 -38.72 -4.86 8.10
CA ALA A 499 -37.99 -5.10 9.34
C ALA A 499 -36.93 -4.04 9.56
N ALA A 500 -36.62 -3.80 10.83
CA ALA A 500 -35.47 -2.98 11.22
C ALA A 500 -34.86 -3.50 12.53
N SER A 501 -33.56 -3.44 12.62
CA SER A 501 -32.81 -3.80 13.83
C SER A 501 -31.77 -2.75 14.12
N VAL A 502 -31.51 -2.56 15.40
CA VAL A 502 -30.60 -1.52 15.92
C VAL A 502 -29.57 -2.19 16.83
N TRP A 503 -28.33 -1.82 16.63
CA TRP A 503 -27.19 -2.31 17.43
C TRP A 503 -26.33 -1.14 17.92
N ASP A 504 -25.68 -1.38 19.03
CA ASP A 504 -24.62 -0.53 19.54
C ASP A 504 -23.29 -0.90 18.84
N PRO A 505 -22.73 -0.02 18.01
CA PRO A 505 -21.50 -0.34 17.28
C PRO A 505 -20.33 -0.64 18.20
N GLN A 506 -20.27 -0.04 19.39
CA GLN A 506 -19.20 -0.27 20.35
C GLN A 506 -19.19 -1.70 20.92
N LYS A 507 -20.35 -2.37 20.94
CA LYS A 507 -20.46 -3.75 21.39
C LYS A 507 -20.16 -4.76 20.30
N ILE A 508 -20.34 -4.36 19.03
CA ILE A 508 -20.14 -5.24 17.87
C ILE A 508 -18.69 -5.25 17.43
N MET A 509 -18.08 -4.07 17.37
CA MET A 509 -16.73 -3.89 16.83
C MET A 509 -15.68 -4.05 17.93
N LYS A 510 -14.67 -4.86 17.64
CA LYS A 510 -13.49 -5.05 18.51
C LYS A 510 -12.33 -4.14 18.10
N SER A 511 -12.34 -3.67 16.87
CA SER A 511 -11.31 -2.84 16.27
C SER A 511 -11.93 -1.72 15.41
N PRO A 512 -11.31 -0.55 15.33
CA PRO A 512 -11.69 0.53 14.41
C PRO A 512 -11.70 0.14 12.95
N TYR A 513 -11.01 -0.89 12.61
CA TYR A 513 -10.83 -1.34 11.24
C TYR A 513 -11.82 -2.42 10.84
N ASP A 514 -12.62 -2.93 11.77
CA ASP A 514 -13.59 -3.97 11.51
C ASP A 514 -14.64 -3.51 10.49
N ILE A 515 -15.04 -4.43 9.63
CA ILE A 515 -16.11 -4.25 8.67
C ILE A 515 -17.30 -5.05 9.18
N VAL A 516 -18.42 -4.39 9.43
CA VAL A 516 -19.65 -5.08 9.79
C VAL A 516 -20.41 -5.39 8.51
N GLU A 517 -20.55 -6.66 8.20
CA GLU A 517 -21.34 -7.14 7.05
C GLU A 517 -22.71 -7.54 7.53
N PHE A 518 -23.71 -6.75 7.14
CA PHE A 518 -25.12 -7.10 7.34
C PHE A 518 -25.59 -7.99 6.22
N TYR A 519 -26.36 -9.01 6.54
CA TYR A 519 -26.99 -9.86 5.55
C TYR A 519 -28.46 -10.09 5.86
N ALA A 520 -29.25 -10.30 4.79
CA ALA A 520 -30.62 -10.70 4.84
C ALA A 520 -30.83 -11.88 3.89
N GLU A 521 -31.39 -12.97 4.39
CA GLU A 521 -31.89 -14.06 3.58
C GLU A 521 -33.37 -13.85 3.34
N LEU A 522 -33.77 -13.77 2.06
CA LEU A 522 -35.10 -13.39 1.62
C LEU A 522 -35.66 -14.44 0.68
N GLU A 523 -36.98 -14.63 0.74
CA GLU A 523 -37.75 -15.47 -0.18
C GLU A 523 -38.92 -14.64 -0.76
N VAL A 524 -39.14 -14.75 -2.09
CA VAL A 524 -40.19 -14.06 -2.82
C VAL A 524 -40.98 -15.03 -3.66
N ASP A 525 -42.30 -14.88 -3.69
CA ASP A 525 -43.20 -15.79 -4.41
C ASP A 525 -43.18 -15.57 -5.92
N THR A 526 -42.76 -14.41 -6.39
CA THR A 526 -42.78 -14.04 -7.81
C THR A 526 -41.43 -13.49 -8.27
N LEU A 527 -41.01 -13.99 -9.44
CA LEU A 527 -39.73 -13.67 -10.08
C LEU A 527 -39.68 -12.30 -10.77
N LEU A 528 -40.76 -11.49 -10.67
CA LEU A 528 -40.91 -10.25 -11.41
C LEU A 528 -40.60 -9.03 -10.53
N ASP A 529 -39.62 -8.26 -10.95
CA ASP A 529 -39.27 -6.88 -10.52
C ASP A 529 -39.36 -6.55 -9.00
N ASN A 530 -39.07 -7.52 -8.15
CA ASN A 530 -39.07 -7.33 -6.72
C ASN A 530 -37.82 -6.53 -6.29
N LYS A 531 -37.97 -5.21 -6.18
CA LYS A 531 -36.93 -4.36 -5.67
C LYS A 531 -36.97 -4.32 -4.15
N VAL A 532 -36.18 -5.15 -3.51
CA VAL A 532 -35.94 -5.13 -2.06
C VAL A 532 -34.54 -4.58 -1.80
N VAL A 533 -34.40 -3.73 -0.79
CA VAL A 533 -33.12 -3.08 -0.45
C VAL A 533 -32.79 -3.35 1.00
N LEU A 534 -31.61 -3.92 1.22
CA LEU A 534 -31.00 -3.95 2.54
C LEU A 534 -30.33 -2.58 2.79
N VAL A 535 -30.92 -1.80 3.69
CA VAL A 535 -30.44 -0.47 4.05
C VAL A 535 -29.71 -0.55 5.38
N VAL A 536 -28.47 -0.08 5.40
CA VAL A 536 -27.67 0.05 6.62
C VAL A 536 -27.30 1.52 6.83
N LYS A 537 -27.47 2.01 8.03
CA LYS A 537 -27.09 3.38 8.39
C LYS A 537 -26.42 3.42 9.76
N SER A 538 -25.44 4.29 9.91
CA SER A 538 -24.90 4.71 11.20
C SER A 538 -25.37 6.10 11.55
N SER A 539 -25.66 6.34 12.82
CA SER A 539 -26.09 7.64 13.34
C SER A 539 -25.42 7.99 14.64
N LYS A 540 -25.39 9.29 14.94
CA LYS A 540 -24.99 9.87 16.22
C LYS A 540 -25.95 10.98 16.58
N ASP A 541 -26.46 10.98 17.80
CA ASP A 541 -27.41 11.97 18.28
C ASP A 541 -28.59 12.17 17.29
N ASN A 542 -29.13 11.07 16.76
CA ASN A 542 -30.15 11.01 15.69
C ASN A 542 -29.74 11.58 14.32
N LYS A 543 -28.49 11.99 14.13
CA LYS A 543 -27.98 12.46 12.84
C LYS A 543 -27.31 11.31 12.09
N VAL A 544 -27.74 11.07 10.86
CA VAL A 544 -27.14 10.04 10.00
C VAL A 544 -25.73 10.46 9.61
N LEU A 545 -24.73 9.62 9.94
CA LEU A 545 -23.33 9.80 9.56
C LEU A 545 -23.03 9.15 8.23
N LYS A 546 -23.54 7.92 8.03
CA LYS A 546 -23.31 7.15 6.81
C LYS A 546 -24.52 6.30 6.49
N TRP A 547 -24.77 6.11 5.20
CA TRP A 547 -25.84 5.29 4.67
C TRP A 547 -25.33 4.40 3.54
N SER A 548 -25.84 3.16 3.45
CA SER A 548 -25.60 2.23 2.36
C SER A 548 -26.87 1.45 2.05
N GLY A 549 -27.20 1.26 0.78
CA GLY A 549 -28.32 0.45 0.32
C GLY A 549 -27.87 -0.58 -0.71
N ARG A 550 -28.25 -1.84 -0.52
CA ARG A 550 -27.97 -2.95 -1.45
C ARG A 550 -29.26 -3.53 -1.97
N SER A 551 -29.49 -3.37 -3.27
CA SER A 551 -30.72 -3.76 -3.96
C SER A 551 -30.66 -5.21 -4.44
N SER A 552 -31.78 -5.94 -4.30
CA SER A 552 -31.97 -7.29 -4.84
C SER A 552 -31.71 -7.36 -6.35
N LEU A 553 -32.11 -6.36 -7.10
CA LEU A 553 -31.93 -6.33 -8.56
C LEU A 553 -30.47 -6.32 -8.99
N LYS A 554 -29.60 -5.71 -8.13
CA LYS A 554 -28.17 -5.66 -8.38
C LYS A 554 -27.40 -6.85 -7.80
N GLN A 555 -27.90 -7.43 -6.71
CA GLN A 555 -27.18 -8.49 -6.02
C GLN A 555 -27.67 -9.91 -6.33
N ALA A 556 -28.97 -10.10 -6.52
CA ALA A 556 -29.54 -11.43 -6.71
C ALA A 556 -29.92 -11.74 -8.16
N GLY A 557 -29.99 -10.71 -9.00
CA GLY A 557 -30.54 -10.90 -10.37
C GLY A 557 -32.05 -11.06 -10.41
N LYS A 558 -32.61 -11.17 -11.62
CA LYS A 558 -34.07 -11.09 -11.84
C LYS A 558 -34.87 -12.40 -11.63
N ARG A 559 -34.22 -13.54 -11.39
CA ARG A 559 -34.87 -14.86 -11.46
C ARG A 559 -34.77 -15.75 -10.22
N MET A 560 -34.37 -15.20 -9.07
CA MET A 560 -34.23 -15.99 -7.84
C MET A 560 -35.45 -15.82 -6.92
N SER A 561 -36.05 -16.93 -6.52
CA SER A 561 -37.09 -16.93 -5.48
C SER A 561 -36.52 -16.80 -4.06
N LYS A 562 -35.29 -17.28 -3.85
CA LYS A 562 -34.55 -17.19 -2.58
C LYS A 562 -33.18 -16.59 -2.84
N PHE A 563 -32.82 -15.57 -2.09
CA PHE A 563 -31.55 -14.85 -2.29
C PHE A 563 -31.04 -14.20 -1.01
N TYR A 564 -29.74 -13.88 -1.01
CA TYR A 564 -29.08 -13.12 0.03
C TYR A 564 -28.80 -11.68 -0.42
N LEU A 565 -29.02 -10.73 0.49
CA LEU A 565 -28.50 -9.38 0.37
C LEU A 565 -27.40 -9.20 1.42
N VAL A 566 -26.23 -8.74 1.01
CA VAL A 566 -25.11 -8.48 1.91
C VAL A 566 -24.67 -7.04 1.74
N SER A 567 -24.55 -6.32 2.85
CA SER A 567 -24.10 -4.92 2.87
C SER A 567 -22.90 -4.80 3.82
N PRO A 568 -21.67 -4.76 3.28
CA PRO A 568 -20.51 -4.42 4.09
C PRO A 568 -20.59 -2.95 4.49
N PHE A 569 -20.30 -2.65 5.74
CA PHE A 569 -20.42 -1.33 6.28
C PHE A 569 -19.23 -0.98 7.17
N ASN A 570 -18.43 -0.02 6.72
CA ASN A 570 -17.37 0.57 7.52
C ASN A 570 -17.95 1.71 8.32
N ILE A 571 -17.84 1.66 9.62
CA ILE A 571 -18.34 2.72 10.50
C ILE A 571 -17.31 3.86 10.52
N PRO A 572 -17.74 5.13 10.41
CA PRO A 572 -16.83 6.25 10.49
C PRO A 572 -16.11 6.29 11.83
N TYR A 573 -14.82 6.55 11.78
CA TYR A 573 -13.93 6.64 12.93
C TYR A 573 -13.39 8.04 13.06
N LYS A 574 -13.31 8.51 14.31
CA LYS A 574 -12.61 9.74 14.65
C LYS A 574 -11.73 9.50 15.89
N HIS A 575 -10.42 9.70 15.73
CA HIS A 575 -9.46 9.57 16.84
C HIS A 575 -9.50 8.22 17.57
N ASN A 576 -9.60 7.11 16.85
CA ASN A 576 -9.68 5.74 17.40
C ASN A 576 -10.98 5.41 18.17
N PHE A 577 -12.02 6.21 18.02
CA PHE A 577 -13.35 5.94 18.59
C PHE A 577 -14.39 5.81 17.49
N VAL A 578 -15.33 4.89 17.69
CA VAL A 578 -16.50 4.80 16.83
C VAL A 578 -17.31 6.07 17.00
N GLU A 579 -17.48 6.83 15.92
CA GLU A 579 -18.25 8.08 15.97
C GLU A 579 -19.74 7.83 16.15
N ALA A 580 -20.25 6.68 15.69
CA ALA A 580 -21.65 6.33 15.77
C ALA A 580 -22.03 5.79 17.14
N ASP A 581 -23.20 6.16 17.62
CA ASP A 581 -23.86 5.60 18.80
C ASP A 581 -24.94 4.56 18.42
N GLU A 582 -25.39 4.57 17.17
CA GLU A 582 -26.39 3.67 16.62
C GLU A 582 -26.00 3.14 15.26
N LEU A 583 -26.19 1.85 15.07
CA LEU A 583 -26.09 1.14 13.79
C LEU A 583 -27.41 0.45 13.51
N LYS A 584 -28.06 0.79 12.39
CA LYS A 584 -29.37 0.27 12.04
C LYS A 584 -29.36 -0.40 10.67
N ALA A 585 -29.85 -1.64 10.61
CA ALA A 585 -30.17 -2.32 9.36
C ALA A 585 -31.67 -2.47 9.20
N SER A 586 -32.17 -2.28 7.99
CA SER A 586 -33.59 -2.39 7.65
C SER A 586 -33.80 -2.94 6.28
N ILE A 587 -34.92 -3.63 6.07
CA ILE A 587 -35.35 -4.14 4.77
C ILE A 587 -36.45 -3.22 4.21
N TRP A 588 -36.12 -2.58 3.10
CA TRP A 588 -37.02 -1.71 2.37
C TRP A 588 -37.57 -2.43 1.14
N ASN A 589 -38.86 -2.75 1.15
CA ASN A 589 -39.59 -3.39 0.07
C ASN A 589 -40.22 -2.31 -0.83
N VAL A 590 -39.48 -1.87 -1.82
CA VAL A 590 -39.85 -0.71 -2.66
C VAL A 590 -41.14 -0.93 -3.40
N ASN A 591 -41.35 -2.13 -3.93
CA ASN A 591 -42.50 -2.47 -4.78
C ASN A 591 -43.70 -3.01 -3.98
N LYS A 592 -43.55 -3.15 -2.66
CA LYS A 592 -44.60 -3.65 -1.76
C LYS A 592 -45.13 -5.03 -2.18
N THR A 593 -44.28 -5.87 -2.73
CA THR A 593 -44.59 -7.24 -3.12
C THR A 593 -44.45 -8.18 -1.92
N PRO A 594 -45.08 -9.36 -1.93
CA PRO A 594 -44.93 -10.32 -0.85
C PRO A 594 -43.48 -10.78 -0.74
N VAL A 595 -42.83 -10.47 0.40
CA VAL A 595 -41.46 -10.88 0.72
C VAL A 595 -41.45 -11.53 2.08
N LYS A 596 -40.82 -12.69 2.17
CA LYS A 596 -40.57 -13.40 3.43
C LYS A 596 -39.10 -13.20 3.81
N ILE A 597 -38.86 -12.71 5.01
CA ILE A 597 -37.53 -12.64 5.58
C ILE A 597 -37.27 -13.98 6.29
N ILE A 598 -36.28 -14.73 5.84
CA ILE A 598 -35.88 -15.99 6.46
C ILE A 598 -34.92 -15.69 7.61
N GLN A 599 -33.92 -14.86 7.34
CA GLN A 599 -32.89 -14.52 8.30
C GLN A 599 -32.39 -13.08 8.08
N LEU A 600 -32.05 -12.39 9.15
CA LEU A 600 -31.32 -11.14 9.13
C LEU A 600 -30.27 -11.19 10.23
N GLY A 601 -29.05 -10.81 9.90
CA GLY A 601 -27.97 -10.85 10.86
C GLY A 601 -26.79 -10.00 10.41
N TYR A 602 -25.71 -10.14 11.15
CA TYR A 602 -24.44 -9.54 10.80
C TYR A 602 -23.29 -10.50 11.11
N ARG A 603 -22.18 -10.31 10.43
CA ARG A 603 -20.87 -10.80 10.84
C ARG A 603 -19.89 -9.64 10.91
N VAL A 604 -18.88 -9.79 11.74
CA VAL A 604 -17.76 -8.87 11.79
C VAL A 604 -16.58 -9.50 11.07
N ARG A 605 -16.15 -8.86 10.00
CA ARG A 605 -14.92 -9.19 9.33
C ARG A 605 -13.82 -8.39 10.00
N SER A 606 -12.79 -9.08 10.50
CA SER A 606 -11.64 -8.42 11.10
C SER A 606 -10.98 -7.51 10.07
N GLY A 607 -10.94 -6.22 10.38
CA GLY A 607 -10.13 -5.31 9.60
C GLY A 607 -8.69 -5.43 10.07
N ASN A 608 -7.76 -5.66 9.16
CA ASN A 608 -6.36 -5.58 9.50
C ASN A 608 -5.94 -4.11 9.48
N PRO A 609 -5.54 -3.51 10.62
CA PRO A 609 -5.09 -2.13 10.67
C PRO A 609 -3.94 -1.86 9.70
N ASN A 610 -3.15 -2.86 9.42
CA ASN A 610 -1.99 -2.79 8.56
C ASN A 610 -2.35 -2.69 7.07
N ARG A 611 -3.54 -3.10 6.65
CA ARG A 611 -4.04 -2.89 5.28
C ARG A 611 -3.98 -1.41 4.89
N PHE A 612 -4.38 -0.54 5.77
CA PHE A 612 -4.41 0.89 5.55
C PHE A 612 -3.08 1.56 5.88
N ALA A 613 -2.28 0.92 6.71
CA ALA A 613 -1.02 1.45 7.20
C ALA A 613 0.09 1.47 6.14
N ILE A 614 -0.04 0.70 5.07
CA ILE A 614 0.89 0.76 3.93
C ILE A 614 0.53 1.92 3.00
N TYR A 615 -0.78 2.18 2.79
CA TYR A 615 -1.27 3.16 1.83
C TYR A 615 -1.81 4.43 2.50
N THR A 616 -2.69 4.29 3.47
CA THR A 616 -3.23 5.40 4.27
C THR A 616 -3.70 4.87 5.63
N PRO A 617 -3.15 5.31 6.76
CA PRO A 617 -3.40 4.70 8.06
C PRO A 617 -4.78 4.97 8.67
N PHE A 618 -5.52 5.91 8.16
CA PHE A 618 -6.80 6.31 8.74
C PHE A 618 -7.73 6.83 7.64
N ARG A 619 -8.54 5.95 7.09
CA ARG A 619 -9.73 6.39 6.35
C ARG A 619 -10.94 6.43 7.27
#